data_1bca41924efc521055231892b4d08835
#
_entry.id   1bca41924efc521055231892b4d08835
#
_cell.length_a   1.000
_cell.length_b   1.000
_cell.length_c   1.000
_cell.angle_alpha   90.00
_cell.angle_beta   90.00
_cell.angle_gamma   90.00
#
_symmetry.space_group_name_H-M   'P 1'
#
loop_
_entity.id
_entity.type
_entity.pdbx_description
1 polymer ?
#
loop_
_entity_poly.entity_id
_entity_poly.type
_entity_poly.pdbx_seq_one_letter_code
_entity_poly.pdbx_strand_id
1 'polypeptide(L)'
;MAPLKFLLDTNILSEPTRATPDPGVMARLLKAGEQIATSSITWHELSHGLALLAPSRKRDAIGAFIETLRQTELPVLPYTAEAAEWHAAERARLAAKGLTPPFADGQIAAIAHVHELTLVTRNVTDFKHFSGLRIHNWFTGH
;
A
#
# COMPACT_ATOMS: atom_id res chain seq x y z
N MET A 1 -12.34 15.99 -10.27
CA MET A 1 -11.84 14.73 -9.68
C MET A 1 -10.59 14.27 -10.42
N ALA A 2 -9.48 14.14 -9.71
CA ALA A 2 -8.24 13.68 -10.33
C ALA A 2 -8.27 12.16 -10.52
N PRO A 3 -7.74 11.63 -11.64
CA PRO A 3 -7.62 10.19 -11.83
C PRO A 3 -6.62 9.61 -10.82
N LEU A 4 -6.85 8.37 -10.38
CA LEU A 4 -5.92 7.68 -9.50
C LEU A 4 -4.61 7.39 -10.23
N LYS A 5 -3.49 7.55 -9.53
CA LYS A 5 -2.14 7.27 -10.03
C LYS A 5 -1.36 6.32 -9.15
N PHE A 6 -1.60 6.37 -7.83
CA PHE A 6 -0.74 5.72 -6.85
C PHE A 6 -1.53 4.79 -5.95
N LEU A 7 -1.01 3.60 -5.74
CA LEU A 7 -1.49 2.68 -4.70
C LEU A 7 -0.48 2.71 -3.57
N LEU A 8 -0.92 3.13 -2.39
CA LEU A 8 -0.04 3.28 -1.23
C LEU A 8 0.03 2.00 -0.41
N ASP A 9 1.25 1.50 -0.18
CA ASP A 9 1.49 0.40 0.73
C ASP A 9 1.41 0.88 2.19
N THR A 10 1.34 -0.04 3.14
CA THR A 10 1.15 0.24 4.56
C THR A 10 2.18 1.21 5.11
N ASN A 11 3.46 1.02 4.78
CA ASN A 11 4.54 1.87 5.29
C ASN A 11 4.48 3.33 4.79
N ILE A 12 3.84 3.56 3.65
CA ILE A 12 3.62 4.92 3.13
C ILE A 12 2.38 5.53 3.79
N LEU A 13 1.28 4.76 3.78
CA LEU A 13 -0.01 5.25 4.29
C LEU A 13 0.04 5.57 5.78
N SER A 14 0.82 4.82 6.56
CA SER A 14 0.96 5.01 8.00
C SER A 14 2.05 6.00 8.41
N GLU A 15 2.89 6.46 7.48
CA GLU A 15 4.00 7.34 7.81
C GLU A 15 3.56 8.63 8.56
N PRO A 16 2.43 9.27 8.20
CA PRO A 16 1.97 10.47 8.93
C PRO A 16 1.70 10.25 10.43
N THR A 17 1.53 9.01 10.87
CA THR A 17 1.29 8.69 12.30
C THR A 17 2.55 8.64 13.13
N ARG A 18 3.73 8.69 12.52
CA ARG A 18 5.00 8.60 13.25
C ARG A 18 5.33 9.93 13.94
N ALA A 19 6.11 9.83 15.02
CA ALA A 19 6.52 11.04 15.77
C ALA A 19 7.31 12.01 14.90
N THR A 20 8.17 11.48 14.01
CA THR A 20 8.95 12.30 13.06
C THR A 20 8.76 11.71 11.66
N PRO A 21 7.68 12.09 10.97
CA PRO A 21 7.41 11.56 9.61
C PRO A 21 8.50 11.94 8.63
N ASP A 22 8.79 11.04 7.69
CA ASP A 22 9.76 11.30 6.62
C ASP A 22 9.32 12.47 5.75
N PRO A 23 10.15 13.51 5.57
CA PRO A 23 9.76 14.68 4.81
C PRO A 23 9.49 14.40 3.33
N GLY A 24 10.17 13.43 2.73
CA GLY A 24 9.94 13.04 1.35
C GLY A 24 8.55 12.44 1.14
N VAL A 25 8.16 11.54 2.04
CA VAL A 25 6.82 10.93 2.02
C VAL A 25 5.74 12.00 2.20
N MET A 26 5.91 12.87 3.19
CA MET A 26 4.92 13.91 3.47
C MET A 26 4.76 14.89 2.31
N ALA A 27 5.86 15.31 1.67
CA ALA A 27 5.81 16.19 0.52
C ALA A 27 5.11 15.54 -0.68
N ARG A 28 5.39 14.24 -0.93
CA ARG A 28 4.76 13.51 -2.04
C ARG A 28 3.29 13.26 -1.80
N LEU A 29 2.89 12.94 -0.58
CA LEU A 29 1.48 12.78 -0.21
C LEU A 29 0.71 14.08 -0.47
N LEU A 30 1.27 15.20 -0.05
CA LEU A 30 0.65 16.51 -0.26
C LEU A 30 0.49 16.81 -1.76
N LYS A 31 1.54 16.58 -2.53
CA LYS A 31 1.55 16.83 -3.98
C LYS A 31 0.56 15.92 -4.73
N ALA A 32 0.46 14.65 -4.32
CA ALA A 32 -0.42 13.69 -4.98
C ALA A 32 -1.91 14.01 -4.78
N GLY A 33 -2.26 14.61 -3.64
CA GLY A 33 -3.64 15.02 -3.36
C GLY A 33 -4.63 13.86 -3.46
N GLU A 34 -5.60 13.97 -4.37
CA GLU A 34 -6.64 12.96 -4.56
C GLU A 34 -6.24 11.81 -5.50
N GLN A 35 -5.00 11.79 -5.98
CA GLN A 35 -4.54 10.76 -6.92
C GLN A 35 -4.11 9.45 -6.25
N ILE A 36 -4.41 9.29 -4.97
CA ILE A 36 -3.99 8.14 -4.16
C ILE A 36 -5.13 7.20 -3.84
N ALA A 37 -4.80 5.92 -3.75
CA ALA A 37 -5.67 4.86 -3.25
C ALA A 37 -4.84 3.91 -2.40
N THR A 38 -5.49 3.01 -1.71
CA THR A 38 -4.81 1.89 -1.07
C THR A 38 -5.55 0.60 -1.40
N SER A 39 -5.00 -0.54 -0.99
CA SER A 39 -5.63 -1.83 -1.21
C SER A 39 -6.40 -2.28 0.02
N SER A 40 -7.38 -3.18 -0.18
CA SER A 40 -8.06 -3.83 0.94
C SER A 40 -7.10 -4.64 1.82
N ILE A 41 -6.00 -5.12 1.24
CA ILE A 41 -4.95 -5.83 1.99
C ILE A 41 -4.25 -4.89 2.95
N THR A 42 -3.82 -3.72 2.47
CA THR A 42 -3.21 -2.68 3.30
C THR A 42 -4.18 -2.18 4.38
N TRP A 43 -5.44 -2.00 4.01
CA TRP A 43 -6.48 -1.58 4.95
C TRP A 43 -6.64 -2.59 6.09
N HIS A 44 -6.60 -3.90 5.74
CA HIS A 44 -6.60 -4.97 6.74
C HIS A 44 -5.39 -4.88 7.65
N GLU A 45 -4.19 -4.68 7.10
CA GLU A 45 -2.96 -4.57 7.89
C GLU A 45 -3.00 -3.41 8.88
N LEU A 46 -3.49 -2.24 8.45
CA LEU A 46 -3.67 -1.08 9.33
C LEU A 46 -4.67 -1.38 10.46
N SER A 47 -5.81 -1.94 10.10
CA SER A 47 -6.89 -2.24 11.05
C SER A 47 -6.46 -3.31 12.05
N HIS A 48 -5.75 -4.33 11.58
CA HIS A 48 -5.23 -5.39 12.42
C HIS A 48 -4.16 -4.85 13.38
N GLY A 49 -3.23 -4.03 12.85
CA GLY A 49 -2.20 -3.39 13.68
C GLY A 49 -2.81 -2.54 14.80
N LEU A 50 -3.87 -1.80 14.51
CA LEU A 50 -4.60 -1.04 15.52
C LEU A 50 -5.23 -1.97 16.57
N ALA A 51 -5.86 -3.06 16.13
CA ALA A 51 -6.54 -4.01 17.01
C ALA A 51 -5.58 -4.70 17.98
N LEU A 52 -4.30 -4.84 17.59
CA LEU A 52 -3.28 -5.48 18.46
C LEU A 52 -2.76 -4.56 19.56
N LEU A 53 -2.97 -3.23 19.45
CA LEU A 53 -2.46 -2.29 20.43
C LEU A 53 -3.30 -2.31 21.71
N ALA A 54 -2.63 -2.28 22.86
CA ALA A 54 -3.28 -2.04 24.14
C ALA A 54 -3.81 -0.61 24.20
N PRO A 55 -4.83 -0.32 25.01
CA PRO A 55 -5.34 1.04 25.21
C PRO A 55 -4.19 1.99 25.56
N SER A 56 -4.04 3.08 24.78
CA SER A 56 -2.93 4.02 24.89
C SER A 56 -3.20 5.26 24.06
N ARG A 57 -2.39 6.29 24.25
CA ARG A 57 -2.44 7.49 23.39
C ARG A 57 -2.09 7.14 21.95
N LYS A 58 -1.13 6.23 21.76
CA LYS A 58 -0.74 5.76 20.44
C LYS A 58 -1.91 5.08 19.72
N ARG A 59 -2.62 4.20 20.41
CA ARG A 59 -3.81 3.52 19.85
C ARG A 59 -4.87 4.55 19.45
N ASP A 60 -5.16 5.51 20.33
CA ASP A 60 -6.14 6.56 20.06
C ASP A 60 -5.76 7.40 18.85
N ALA A 61 -4.48 7.77 18.74
CA ALA A 61 -3.98 8.57 17.60
C ALA A 61 -4.08 7.81 16.28
N ILE A 62 -3.73 6.53 16.25
CA ILE A 62 -3.81 5.71 15.05
C ILE A 62 -5.29 5.48 14.68
N GLY A 63 -6.15 5.23 15.66
CA GLY A 63 -7.59 5.08 15.43
C GLY A 63 -8.20 6.33 14.82
N ALA A 64 -7.84 7.50 15.35
CA ALA A 64 -8.28 8.79 14.82
C ALA A 64 -7.79 9.01 13.38
N PHE A 65 -6.56 8.63 13.09
CA PHE A 65 -6.00 8.72 11.74
C PHE A 65 -6.78 7.86 10.74
N ILE A 66 -7.07 6.60 11.10
CA ILE A 66 -7.85 5.69 10.26
C ILE A 66 -9.25 6.26 10.00
N GLU A 67 -9.87 6.83 11.04
CA GLU A 67 -11.19 7.46 10.89
C GLU A 67 -11.13 8.67 9.95
N THR A 68 -10.07 9.46 10.02
CA THR A 68 -9.85 10.58 9.09
C THR A 68 -9.75 10.06 7.66
N LEU A 69 -9.05 8.95 7.43
CA LEU A 69 -8.96 8.34 6.10
C LEU A 69 -10.33 7.93 5.57
N ARG A 70 -11.21 7.38 6.43
CA ARG A 70 -12.59 7.06 6.03
C ARG A 70 -13.36 8.31 5.64
N GLN A 71 -13.24 9.37 6.42
CA GLN A 71 -13.94 10.63 6.18
C GLN A 71 -13.49 11.33 4.90
N THR A 72 -12.22 11.17 4.53
CA THR A 72 -11.70 11.72 3.27
C THR A 72 -12.05 10.86 2.05
N GLU A 73 -12.75 9.76 2.28
CA GLU A 73 -13.18 8.85 1.22
C GLU A 73 -12.01 8.30 0.39
N LEU A 74 -10.90 8.00 1.05
CA LEU A 74 -9.76 7.34 0.40
C LEU A 74 -10.23 6.05 -0.28
N PRO A 75 -10.03 5.90 -1.60
CA PRO A 75 -10.42 4.66 -2.27
C PRO A 75 -9.64 3.47 -1.72
N VAL A 76 -10.37 2.41 -1.35
CA VAL A 76 -9.80 1.13 -0.90
C VAL A 76 -10.15 0.09 -1.95
N LEU A 77 -9.18 -0.31 -2.76
CA LEU A 77 -9.40 -1.15 -3.93
C LEU A 77 -9.37 -2.64 -3.55
N PRO A 78 -10.35 -3.42 -4.00
CA PRO A 78 -10.44 -4.83 -3.63
C PRO A 78 -9.55 -5.75 -4.46
N TYR A 79 -9.28 -6.92 -3.91
CA TYR A 79 -8.62 -8.01 -4.63
C TYR A 79 -9.69 -8.75 -5.45
N THR A 80 -9.81 -8.34 -6.71
CA THR A 80 -10.84 -8.86 -7.63
C THR A 80 -10.44 -10.18 -8.25
N ALA A 81 -11.38 -10.81 -8.98
CA ALA A 81 -11.08 -12.02 -9.76
C ALA A 81 -9.97 -11.76 -10.79
N GLU A 82 -10.00 -10.60 -11.46
CA GLU A 82 -8.95 -10.21 -12.41
C GLU A 82 -7.59 -10.10 -11.72
N ALA A 83 -7.55 -9.46 -10.56
CA ALA A 83 -6.32 -9.36 -9.77
C ALA A 83 -5.83 -10.75 -9.33
N ALA A 84 -6.75 -11.62 -8.89
CA ALA A 84 -6.42 -12.97 -8.46
C ALA A 84 -5.83 -13.81 -9.60
N GLU A 85 -6.35 -13.67 -10.80
CA GLU A 85 -5.84 -14.38 -11.98
C GLU A 85 -4.44 -13.93 -12.35
N TRP A 86 -4.20 -12.63 -12.38
CA TRP A 86 -2.86 -12.08 -12.63
C TRP A 86 -1.86 -12.52 -11.54
N HIS A 87 -2.28 -12.47 -10.29
CA HIS A 87 -1.47 -12.91 -9.15
C HIS A 87 -1.10 -14.39 -9.26
N ALA A 88 -2.08 -15.25 -9.60
CA ALA A 88 -1.86 -16.67 -9.75
C ALA A 88 -0.83 -16.97 -10.84
N ALA A 89 -0.91 -16.29 -11.98
CA ALA A 89 0.03 -16.46 -13.09
C ALA A 89 1.45 -15.99 -12.69
N GLU A 90 1.56 -14.82 -12.03
CA GLU A 90 2.83 -14.30 -11.56
C GLU A 90 3.45 -15.20 -10.49
N ARG A 91 2.63 -15.69 -9.56
CA ARG A 91 3.08 -16.59 -8.51
C ARG A 91 3.66 -17.89 -9.10
N ALA A 92 3.00 -18.45 -10.11
CA ALA A 92 3.50 -19.63 -10.81
C ALA A 92 4.80 -19.34 -11.57
N ARG A 93 4.88 -18.21 -12.26
CA ARG A 93 6.09 -17.80 -12.99
C ARG A 93 7.28 -17.61 -12.05
N LEU A 94 7.07 -16.95 -10.92
CA LEU A 94 8.14 -16.71 -9.94
C LEU A 94 8.57 -18.00 -9.25
N ALA A 95 7.62 -18.87 -8.91
CA ALA A 95 7.94 -20.18 -8.30
C ALA A 95 8.84 -21.02 -9.21
N ALA A 96 8.62 -20.97 -10.52
CA ALA A 96 9.47 -21.68 -11.50
C ALA A 96 10.92 -21.15 -11.49
N LYS A 97 11.13 -19.93 -11.00
CA LYS A 97 12.45 -19.31 -10.83
C LYS A 97 12.99 -19.44 -9.40
N GLY A 98 12.32 -20.19 -8.54
CA GLY A 98 12.70 -20.35 -7.15
C GLY A 98 12.35 -19.16 -6.26
N LEU A 99 11.44 -18.28 -6.71
CA LEU A 99 11.03 -17.09 -5.97
C LEU A 99 9.61 -17.27 -5.44
N THR A 100 9.45 -17.05 -4.13
CA THR A 100 8.15 -17.21 -3.46
C THR A 100 7.83 -15.98 -2.61
N PRO A 101 7.48 -14.83 -3.24
CA PRO A 101 7.09 -13.64 -2.48
C PRO A 101 5.93 -13.93 -1.53
N PRO A 102 5.82 -13.21 -0.41
CA PRO A 102 4.68 -13.34 0.47
C PRO A 102 3.36 -13.17 -0.28
N PHE A 103 2.35 -13.95 0.10
CA PHE A 103 1.06 -13.93 -0.59
C PHE A 103 0.42 -12.54 -0.59
N ALA A 104 0.48 -11.85 0.56
CA ALA A 104 -0.07 -10.49 0.68
C ALA A 104 0.59 -9.50 -0.28
N ASP A 105 1.91 -9.60 -0.48
CA ASP A 105 2.63 -8.74 -1.41
C ASP A 105 2.15 -8.96 -2.84
N GLY A 106 1.92 -10.22 -3.23
CA GLY A 106 1.35 -10.55 -4.54
C GLY A 106 -0.05 -10.00 -4.73
N GLN A 107 -0.87 -10.01 -3.69
CA GLN A 107 -2.21 -9.41 -3.73
C GLN A 107 -2.14 -7.91 -3.95
N ILE A 108 -1.27 -7.22 -3.23
CA ILE A 108 -1.07 -5.77 -3.36
C ILE A 108 -0.56 -5.43 -4.77
N ALA A 109 0.45 -6.16 -5.25
CA ALA A 109 1.00 -5.99 -6.58
C ALA A 109 -0.07 -6.17 -7.66
N ALA A 110 -0.92 -7.19 -7.52
CA ALA A 110 -2.00 -7.48 -8.45
C ALA A 110 -3.03 -6.34 -8.51
N ILE A 111 -3.41 -5.81 -7.37
CA ILE A 111 -4.35 -4.68 -7.30
C ILE A 111 -3.77 -3.46 -8.01
N ALA A 112 -2.51 -3.15 -7.78
CA ALA A 112 -1.83 -2.05 -8.48
C ALA A 112 -1.79 -2.29 -10.00
N HIS A 113 -1.44 -3.51 -10.39
CA HIS A 113 -1.30 -3.85 -11.81
C HIS A 113 -2.62 -3.74 -12.58
N VAL A 114 -3.70 -4.33 -12.08
CA VAL A 114 -4.98 -4.32 -12.81
C VAL A 114 -5.62 -2.94 -12.87
N HIS A 115 -5.28 -2.05 -11.96
CA HIS A 115 -5.74 -0.65 -11.99
C HIS A 115 -4.74 0.29 -12.68
N GLU A 116 -3.62 -0.24 -13.18
CA GLU A 116 -2.56 0.54 -13.84
C GLU A 116 -2.01 1.66 -12.95
N LEU A 117 -1.89 1.36 -11.65
CA LEU A 117 -1.36 2.29 -10.66
C LEU A 117 0.11 2.03 -10.37
N THR A 118 0.84 3.08 -10.02
CA THR A 118 2.19 2.94 -9.48
C THR A 118 2.08 2.53 -8.01
N LEU A 119 2.70 1.41 -7.65
CA LEU A 119 2.79 1.00 -6.26
C LEU A 119 3.83 1.86 -5.54
N VAL A 120 3.44 2.51 -4.46
CA VAL A 120 4.34 3.31 -3.64
C VAL A 120 4.64 2.53 -2.36
N THR A 121 5.88 2.14 -2.20
CA THR A 121 6.33 1.33 -1.06
C THR A 121 7.78 1.62 -0.71
N ARG A 122 8.12 1.45 0.55
CA ARG A 122 9.51 1.47 0.99
C ARG A 122 10.23 0.16 0.63
N ASN A 123 9.47 -0.93 0.53
CA ASN A 123 9.98 -2.29 0.34
C ASN A 123 10.12 -2.66 -1.13
N VAL A 124 10.82 -1.84 -1.91
CA VAL A 124 10.98 -2.03 -3.36
C VAL A 124 11.51 -3.42 -3.70
N THR A 125 12.44 -3.94 -2.91
CA THR A 125 13.05 -5.25 -3.12
C THR A 125 12.02 -6.38 -3.11
N ASP A 126 10.98 -6.27 -2.28
CA ASP A 126 9.96 -7.30 -2.15
C ASP A 126 9.03 -7.37 -3.37
N PHE A 127 8.94 -6.29 -4.15
CA PHE A 127 8.01 -6.18 -5.28
C PHE A 127 8.68 -6.18 -6.66
N LYS A 128 9.99 -6.04 -6.72
CA LYS A 128 10.71 -5.81 -8.00
C LYS A 128 10.60 -6.95 -9.02
N HIS A 129 10.27 -8.16 -8.59
CA HIS A 129 10.20 -9.33 -9.49
C HIS A 129 8.85 -9.47 -10.20
N PHE A 130 7.82 -8.74 -9.80
CA PHE A 130 6.52 -8.78 -10.47
C PHE A 130 6.58 -8.07 -11.83
N SER A 131 6.04 -8.74 -12.87
CA SER A 131 6.09 -8.24 -14.25
C SER A 131 5.26 -6.99 -14.44
N GLY A 132 5.83 -5.98 -15.10
CA GLY A 132 5.10 -4.79 -15.51
C GLY A 132 4.59 -3.91 -14.38
N LEU A 133 5.05 -4.14 -13.16
CA LEU A 133 4.67 -3.35 -12.00
C LEU A 133 5.56 -2.11 -11.89
N ARG A 134 4.95 -0.93 -11.87
CA ARG A 134 5.65 0.32 -11.61
C ARG A 134 5.75 0.53 -10.10
N ILE A 135 6.94 0.80 -9.58
CA ILE A 135 7.21 0.92 -8.16
C ILE A 135 7.96 2.22 -7.88
N HIS A 136 7.48 3.00 -6.91
CA HIS A 136 8.17 4.19 -6.42
C HIS A 136 8.39 4.09 -4.92
N ASN A 137 9.53 4.60 -4.47
CA ASN A 137 9.81 4.80 -3.06
C ASN A 137 9.85 6.31 -2.79
N TRP A 138 8.97 6.78 -1.91
CA TRP A 138 8.88 8.21 -1.56
C TRP A 138 9.74 8.59 -0.35
N PHE A 139 10.33 7.61 0.32
CA PHE A 139 11.20 7.89 1.46
C PHE A 139 12.50 8.58 1.02
N THR A 140 12.97 9.53 1.84
CA THR A 140 14.31 10.08 1.71
C THR A 140 15.32 9.11 2.32
N GLY A 141 16.57 9.14 1.89
CA GLY A 141 17.62 8.30 2.48
C GLY A 141 17.53 6.81 2.18
N HIS A 142 16.89 6.45 1.10
CA HIS A 142 16.79 5.04 0.65
C HIS A 142 17.98 4.60 -0.18
#